data_4b26e7eda582a15dbc3b38b1918d4a8f
#
_entry.id   4b26e7eda582a15dbc3b38b1918d4a8f
#
_cell.length_a   1.000
_cell.length_b   1.000
_cell.length_c   1.000
_cell.angle_alpha   90.00
_cell.angle_beta   90.00
_cell.angle_gamma   90.00
#
_symmetry.space_group_name_H-M   'P 1'
#
loop_
_entity.id
_entity.type
_entity.pdbx_description
1 polymer ?
#
loop_
_entity_poly.entity_id
_entity_poly.type
_entity_poly.pdbx_seq_one_letter_code
_entity_poly.pdbx_strand_id
1 'polypeptide(L)'
;MKKKLALLFGYLFIGIGLITAQTQKVTGTVISDDDKQPVVGASIVVKGTNLGTITDIDGHFTLLNVPNSAKILKISYIGMKTESVSVQPTVRVILKSDTQLMDEVVVVGYGSAKKLG
;
A
#
# COMPACT_ATOMS: atom_id res chain seq x y z
N MET A 1 23.51 45.50 11.13
CA MET A 1 22.72 44.58 11.92
C MET A 1 21.42 44.18 11.20
N LYS A 2 20.67 45.13 10.67
CA LYS A 2 19.41 44.82 10.01
C LYS A 2 19.57 43.92 8.80
N LYS A 3 20.66 44.08 8.05
CA LYS A 3 20.94 43.28 6.88
C LYS A 3 21.20 41.81 7.22
N LYS A 4 21.86 41.55 8.34
CA LYS A 4 22.15 40.20 8.79
C LYS A 4 20.86 39.45 9.19
N LEU A 5 19.93 40.15 9.82
CA LEU A 5 18.65 39.58 10.19
C LEU A 5 17.82 39.18 8.97
N ALA A 6 17.82 40.04 7.94
CA ALA A 6 17.09 39.72 6.71
C ALA A 6 17.64 38.49 6.00
N LEU A 7 18.96 38.32 5.98
CA LEU A 7 19.59 37.15 5.40
C LEU A 7 19.21 35.87 6.17
N LEU A 8 19.18 35.98 7.49
CA LEU A 8 18.82 34.85 8.33
C LEU A 8 17.38 34.36 8.04
N PHE A 9 16.45 35.29 7.89
CA PHE A 9 15.08 34.94 7.53
C PHE A 9 15.00 34.30 6.16
N GLY A 10 15.80 34.76 5.21
CA GLY A 10 15.85 34.17 3.88
C GLY A 10 16.26 32.69 3.92
N TYR A 11 17.29 32.40 4.68
CA TYR A 11 17.73 31.01 4.85
C TYR A 11 16.67 30.13 5.48
N LEU A 12 15.96 30.66 6.44
CA LEU A 12 14.89 29.90 7.12
C LEU A 12 13.78 29.52 6.14
N PHE A 13 13.35 30.43 5.29
CA PHE A 13 12.33 30.15 4.28
C PHE A 13 12.77 29.08 3.29
N ILE A 14 13.99 29.15 2.82
CA ILE A 14 14.54 28.17 1.88
C ILE A 14 14.57 26.79 2.53
N GLY A 15 14.97 26.69 3.78
CA GLY A 15 14.99 25.42 4.50
C GLY A 15 13.63 24.78 4.64
N ILE A 16 12.61 25.57 4.97
CA ILE A 16 11.26 25.08 5.09
C ILE A 16 10.73 24.58 3.74
N GLY A 17 10.98 25.32 2.68
CA GLY A 17 10.55 24.92 1.33
C GLY A 17 11.15 23.59 0.90
N LEU A 18 12.41 23.33 1.22
CA LEU A 18 13.06 22.07 0.88
C LEU A 18 12.46 20.89 1.65
N ILE A 19 12.12 21.09 2.93
CA ILE A 19 11.56 20.04 3.77
C ILE A 19 10.18 19.58 3.25
N THR A 20 9.36 20.50 2.77
CA THR A 20 8.00 20.19 2.34
C THR A 20 7.92 19.50 0.98
N ALA A 21 9.03 19.42 0.24
CA ALA A 21 9.05 18.87 -1.11
C ALA A 21 9.46 17.40 -1.17
N GLN A 22 9.54 16.69 -0.05
CA GLN A 22 10.08 15.33 -0.03
C GLN A 22 8.98 14.29 -0.24
N THR A 23 8.90 13.83 -1.47
CA THR A 23 8.03 12.72 -1.86
C THR A 23 8.83 11.74 -2.71
N GLN A 24 8.25 10.57 -2.95
CA GLN A 24 8.89 9.52 -3.74
C GLN A 24 7.89 8.86 -4.66
N LYS A 25 8.40 8.19 -5.68
CA LYS A 25 7.62 7.36 -6.59
C LYS A 25 7.78 5.91 -6.17
N VAL A 26 6.67 5.18 -6.09
CA VAL A 26 6.67 3.76 -5.75
C VAL A 26 6.02 3.00 -6.90
N THR A 27 6.70 1.99 -7.40
CA THR A 27 6.17 1.09 -8.41
C THR A 27 6.17 -0.33 -7.88
N GLY A 28 5.32 -1.18 -8.44
CA GLY A 28 5.28 -2.55 -7.99
C GLY A 28 4.46 -3.46 -8.86
N THR A 29 4.45 -4.71 -8.48
CA THR A 29 3.72 -5.78 -9.16
C THR A 29 2.98 -6.60 -8.12
N VAL A 30 1.73 -6.96 -8.42
CA VAL A 30 0.91 -7.82 -7.57
C VAL A 30 0.61 -9.11 -8.32
N ILE A 31 0.93 -10.24 -7.68
CA ILE A 31 0.81 -11.58 -8.26
C ILE A 31 -0.02 -12.44 -7.31
N SER A 32 -0.83 -13.34 -7.88
CA SER A 32 -1.58 -14.33 -7.10
C SER A 32 -0.67 -15.50 -6.75
N ASP A 33 -0.73 -15.97 -5.50
CA ASP A 33 0.05 -17.12 -5.07
C ASP A 33 -0.46 -18.43 -5.69
N ASP A 34 -1.77 -18.50 -5.98
CA ASP A 34 -2.39 -19.72 -6.46
C ASP A 34 -1.91 -20.11 -7.87
N ASP A 35 -1.95 -19.17 -8.82
CA ASP A 35 -1.67 -19.46 -10.22
C ASP A 35 -0.47 -18.67 -10.75
N LYS A 36 0.17 -17.86 -9.90
CA LYS A 36 1.32 -17.03 -10.26
C LYS A 36 1.03 -16.02 -11.37
N GLN A 37 -0.25 -15.68 -11.54
CA GLN A 37 -0.70 -14.72 -12.54
C GLN A 37 -0.83 -13.32 -11.96
N PRO A 38 -0.71 -12.28 -12.80
CA PRO A 38 -0.91 -10.90 -12.34
C PRO A 38 -2.32 -10.70 -11.79
N VAL A 39 -2.44 -9.94 -10.71
CA VAL A 39 -3.74 -9.58 -10.15
C VAL A 39 -4.13 -8.22 -10.73
N VAL A 40 -5.21 -8.22 -11.53
CA VAL A 40 -5.72 -7.03 -12.20
C VAL A 40 -6.77 -6.36 -11.33
N GLY A 41 -6.64 -5.05 -11.11
CA GLY A 41 -7.62 -4.31 -10.32
C GLY A 41 -7.43 -4.41 -8.81
N ALA A 42 -6.27 -4.90 -8.35
CA ALA A 42 -5.96 -4.89 -6.93
C ALA A 42 -5.80 -3.44 -6.44
N SER A 43 -6.27 -3.18 -5.25
CA SER A 43 -6.21 -1.85 -4.65
C SER A 43 -4.95 -1.70 -3.80
N ILE A 44 -4.21 -0.63 -4.03
CA ILE A 44 -3.02 -0.29 -3.25
C ILE A 44 -3.26 1.06 -2.59
N VAL A 45 -3.15 1.11 -1.27
CA VAL A 45 -3.36 2.34 -0.49
C VAL A 45 -2.14 2.60 0.37
N VAL A 46 -1.71 3.85 0.41
CA VAL A 46 -0.63 4.28 1.30
C VAL A 46 -1.25 4.55 2.67
N LYS A 47 -0.88 3.73 3.65
CA LYS A 47 -1.46 3.82 4.99
C LYS A 47 -1.21 5.20 5.60
N GLY A 48 -2.25 5.78 6.17
CA GLY A 48 -2.18 7.10 6.78
C GLY A 48 -2.39 8.25 5.81
N THR A 49 -2.71 7.95 4.55
CA THR A 49 -2.98 8.97 3.53
C THR A 49 -4.20 8.57 2.71
N ASN A 50 -4.63 9.47 1.82
CA ASN A 50 -5.67 9.18 0.85
C ASN A 50 -5.12 8.75 -0.51
N LEU A 51 -3.81 8.54 -0.59
CA LEU A 51 -3.17 8.12 -1.83
C LEU A 51 -3.43 6.65 -2.10
N GLY A 52 -3.79 6.34 -3.33
CA GLY A 52 -4.02 4.97 -3.73
C GLY A 52 -4.02 4.82 -5.23
N THR A 53 -3.96 3.58 -5.68
CA THR A 53 -4.04 3.23 -7.10
C THR A 53 -4.53 1.80 -7.24
N ILE A 54 -4.72 1.37 -8.48
CA ILE A 54 -5.09 -0.02 -8.78
C ILE A 54 -4.12 -0.59 -9.79
N THR A 55 -3.96 -1.92 -9.78
CA THR A 55 -3.08 -2.59 -10.73
C THR A 55 -3.71 -2.64 -12.14
N ASP A 56 -2.83 -2.64 -13.14
CA ASP A 56 -3.22 -2.77 -14.55
C ASP A 56 -3.29 -4.25 -14.96
N ILE A 57 -3.42 -4.48 -16.27
CA ILE A 57 -3.59 -5.84 -16.80
C ILE A 57 -2.35 -6.71 -16.58
N ASP A 58 -1.20 -6.11 -16.36
CA ASP A 58 0.04 -6.81 -16.06
C ASP A 58 0.28 -6.94 -14.56
N GLY A 59 -0.65 -6.49 -13.73
CA GLY A 59 -0.51 -6.51 -12.29
C GLY A 59 0.42 -5.42 -11.76
N HIS A 60 0.81 -4.47 -12.59
CA HIS A 60 1.70 -3.38 -12.20
C HIS A 60 0.93 -2.21 -11.63
N PHE A 61 1.56 -1.49 -10.72
CA PHE A 61 1.00 -0.26 -10.17
C PHE A 61 2.08 0.81 -10.04
N THR A 62 1.65 2.06 -10.04
CA THR A 62 2.53 3.22 -9.84
C THR A 62 1.86 4.18 -8.89
N LEU A 63 2.57 4.58 -7.86
CA LEU A 63 2.15 5.62 -6.91
C LEU A 63 3.09 6.80 -7.04
N LEU A 64 2.53 7.98 -7.25
CA LEU A 64 3.28 9.22 -7.35
C LEU A 64 3.08 10.04 -6.08
N ASN A 65 4.08 10.85 -5.74
CA ASN A 65 4.00 11.81 -4.64
C ASN A 65 3.74 11.13 -3.28
N VAL A 66 4.32 9.94 -3.09
CA VAL A 66 4.23 9.25 -1.80
C VAL A 66 5.11 9.97 -0.80
N PRO A 67 4.58 10.42 0.36
CA PRO A 67 5.41 11.09 1.35
C PRO A 67 6.54 10.18 1.83
N ASN A 68 7.72 10.75 2.04
CA ASN A 68 8.84 9.96 2.57
C ASN A 68 8.59 9.44 3.98
N SER A 69 7.66 10.04 4.70
CA SER A 69 7.25 9.59 6.02
C SER A 69 6.35 8.36 5.99
N ALA A 70 5.77 8.03 4.84
CA ALA A 70 4.93 6.85 4.69
C ALA A 70 5.76 5.58 4.85
N LYS A 71 5.23 4.61 5.61
CA LYS A 71 5.97 3.39 5.95
C LYS A 71 5.35 2.14 5.35
N ILE A 72 4.03 2.10 5.17
CA ILE A 72 3.29 0.88 4.85
C ILE A 72 2.37 1.11 3.66
N LEU A 73 2.37 0.15 2.73
CA LEU A 73 1.38 0.01 1.68
C LEU A 73 0.44 -1.13 2.03
N LYS A 74 -0.84 -0.92 1.80
CA LYS A 74 -1.86 -1.93 2.04
C LYS A 74 -2.46 -2.33 0.70
N ILE A 75 -2.38 -3.62 0.38
CA ILE A 75 -2.83 -4.16 -0.89
C ILE A 75 -3.99 -5.11 -0.64
N SER A 76 -5.09 -4.94 -1.37
CA SER A 76 -6.28 -5.75 -1.19
C SER A 76 -6.92 -6.08 -2.53
N TYR A 77 -7.63 -7.21 -2.55
CA TYR A 77 -8.39 -7.66 -3.71
C TYR A 77 -9.51 -8.58 -3.23
N ILE A 78 -10.63 -8.58 -3.95
CA ILE A 78 -11.77 -9.41 -3.59
C ILE A 78 -11.37 -10.88 -3.61
N GLY A 79 -11.72 -11.61 -2.52
CA GLY A 79 -11.42 -13.02 -2.38
C GLY A 79 -10.00 -13.34 -1.98
N MET A 80 -9.20 -12.33 -1.67
CA MET A 80 -7.81 -12.51 -1.26
C MET A 80 -7.54 -11.82 0.07
N LYS A 81 -6.57 -12.35 0.80
CA LYS A 81 -6.14 -11.75 2.06
C LYS A 81 -5.42 -10.44 1.80
N THR A 82 -5.74 -9.43 2.58
CA THR A 82 -5.08 -8.14 2.52
C THR A 82 -3.63 -8.27 2.99
N GLU A 83 -2.69 -7.70 2.22
CA GLU A 83 -1.27 -7.70 2.57
C GLU A 83 -0.80 -6.29 2.88
N SER A 84 0.12 -6.20 3.83
CA SER A 84 0.78 -4.95 4.18
C SER A 84 2.28 -5.12 3.93
N VAL A 85 2.87 -4.19 3.18
CA VAL A 85 4.29 -4.25 2.84
C VAL A 85 4.93 -2.90 3.13
N SER A 86 6.25 -2.91 3.32
CA SER A 86 7.02 -1.69 3.53
C SER A 86 7.08 -0.86 2.25
N VAL A 87 7.03 0.45 2.40
CA VAL A 87 7.19 1.37 1.27
C VAL A 87 8.64 1.32 0.79
N GLN A 88 8.82 0.99 -0.49
CA GLN A 88 10.12 0.93 -1.17
C GLN A 88 9.94 1.43 -2.60
N PRO A 89 11.02 1.83 -3.28
CA PRO A 89 10.90 2.31 -4.67
C PRO A 89 10.30 1.27 -5.61
N THR A 90 10.60 0.00 -5.40
CA THR A 90 10.04 -1.12 -6.16
C THR A 90 9.56 -2.18 -5.18
N VAL A 91 8.31 -2.62 -5.36
CA VAL A 91 7.66 -3.56 -4.44
C VAL A 91 7.09 -4.73 -5.23
N ARG A 92 7.26 -5.93 -4.70
CA ARG A 92 6.62 -7.13 -5.24
C ARG A 92 5.70 -7.70 -4.18
N VAL A 93 4.43 -7.89 -4.53
CA VAL A 93 3.40 -8.35 -3.60
C VAL A 93 2.82 -9.65 -4.12
N ILE A 94 2.70 -10.64 -3.24
CA ILE A 94 2.05 -11.90 -3.54
C ILE A 94 0.81 -11.99 -2.67
N LEU A 95 -0.36 -12.04 -3.30
CA LEU A 95 -1.64 -12.16 -2.60
C LEU A 95 -2.06 -13.61 -2.53
N LYS A 96 -2.53 -14.01 -1.36
CA LYS A 96 -3.01 -15.36 -1.12
C LYS A 96 -4.53 -15.38 -1.07
N SER A 97 -5.11 -16.48 -1.54
CA SER A 97 -6.54 -16.67 -1.53
C SER A 97 -7.06 -16.72 -0.09
N ASP A 98 -8.24 -16.15 0.11
CA ASP A 98 -8.94 -16.18 1.41
C ASP A 98 -9.93 -17.32 1.52
N THR A 99 -9.94 -18.22 0.54
CA THR A 99 -10.91 -19.33 0.51
C THR A 99 -10.77 -20.31 1.65
N GLN A 100 -9.57 -20.45 2.20
CA GLN A 100 -9.35 -21.35 3.34
C GLN A 100 -10.12 -20.92 4.57
N LEU A 101 -10.24 -19.63 4.80
CA LEU A 101 -11.04 -19.12 5.91
C LEU A 101 -12.54 -19.41 5.69
N MET A 102 -12.99 -19.32 4.46
CA MET A 102 -14.37 -19.64 4.11
C MET A 102 -14.67 -21.12 4.31
N ASP A 103 -13.73 -21.97 3.95
CA ASP A 103 -13.87 -23.41 4.15
C ASP A 103 -14.00 -23.76 5.63
N GLU A 104 -13.21 -23.14 6.47
CA GLU A 104 -13.28 -23.33 7.91
C GLU A 104 -14.66 -22.96 8.44
N VAL A 105 -15.21 -21.85 7.99
CA VAL A 105 -16.52 -21.40 8.42
C VAL A 105 -17.59 -22.39 8.01
N VAL A 106 -17.51 -22.93 6.80
CA VAL A 106 -18.49 -23.89 6.29
C VAL A 106 -18.43 -25.20 7.08
N VAL A 107 -17.24 -25.68 7.37
CA VAL A 107 -17.06 -26.96 8.09
C VAL A 107 -17.54 -26.86 9.52
N VAL A 108 -17.31 -25.80 10.17
CA VAL A 108 -17.72 -25.59 11.55
C VAL A 108 -19.24 -25.55 11.66
N GLY A 109 -19.89 -25.25 10.70
CA GLY A 109 -21.34 -25.26 10.66
C GLY A 109 -21.91 -26.64 10.83
N TYR A 110 -21.22 -27.26 11.50
CA TYR A 110 -21.29 -27.95 11.65
C TYR A 110 -21.55 -28.19 12.13
N GLY A 111 -21.78 -28.28 12.22
CA GLY A 111 -21.49 -28.70 12.70
C GLY A 111 -21.90 -28.59 13.04
N SER A 112 -22.18 -28.65 13.17
CA SER A 112 -22.07 -28.77 13.58
C SER A 112 -22.52 -28.47 13.66
N ALA A 113 -22.84 -28.39 13.73
CA ALA A 113 -22.69 -28.34 13.87
C ALA A 113 -23.15 -28.20 14.01
N LYS A 114 -23.42 -28.26 14.08
CA LYS A 114 -23.33 -28.41 14.24
C LYS A 114 -23.68 -28.06 14.42
N LYS A 115 -23.94 -28.03 14.48
CA LYS A 115 -23.86 -28.06 14.67
C LYS A 115 -24.21 -27.63 14.79
N LEU A 116 -24.72 -27.72 14.87
CA LEU A 116 -24.63 -27.52 14.95
C LEU A 116 -24.92 -27.14 15.07
N GLY A 117 -25.22 -27.22 15.06
CA GLY A 117 -25.11 -26.92 15.05
C GLY A 117 -25.12 -26.80 15.04
#